data_9ecfa0d9d67b74dd8d53c8de4ae94e9c
#
_entry.id   9ecfa0d9d67b74dd8d53c8de4ae94e9c
#
_cell.length_a   1.000
_cell.length_b   1.000
_cell.length_c   1.000
_cell.angle_alpha   90.00
_cell.angle_beta   90.00
_cell.angle_gamma   90.00
#
_symmetry.space_group_name_H-M   'P 1'
#
loop_
_entity.id
_entity.type
_entity.pdbx_description
1 polymer ?
#
loop_
_entity_poly.entity_id
_entity_poly.type
_entity_poly.pdbx_seq_one_letter_code
_entity_poly.pdbx_strand_id
1 'polypeptide(L)'
;MTLEEYYNSIDLDEIERFIEEGQEENLNLEFKTVNFPNYNKQNKEFDKKNFSEVISGFGNSNGGIIIWGIKAKNNLKNQDVAQSKKPIEQITKFLNTLNRLEGQAATPAISGLIHEKIETTDDIGFIKTYVPASENAPHMANFSGKHYYKRSGDSFYQCEHYDIADMFTRKKSPRLRIHIRKLPRGSSHVSGKRFIKYCFAVALHNDGESIAKFPFLGLNVEGANAERYGIDGNNNHGLIKQIKTPMFEHNYIGGSDKVIYPKTMIDIDHFFINIIEGENVPDIEIQYLISAENMRNIQKEIILENDFFKYQYQKS
;
A
#
# COMPACT_ATOMS: atom_id res chain seq x y z
N MET A 1 10.51 -11.02 0.28
CA MET A 1 11.44 -9.89 0.04
C MET A 1 10.63 -8.75 -0.55
N THR A 2 10.67 -7.58 0.05
CA THR A 2 10.04 -6.36 -0.48
C THR A 2 10.87 -5.81 -1.63
N LEU A 3 10.29 -4.88 -2.43
CA LEU A 3 11.04 -4.23 -3.52
C LEU A 3 12.25 -3.42 -3.01
N GLU A 4 12.12 -2.81 -1.84
CA GLU A 4 13.20 -2.07 -1.19
C GLU A 4 14.31 -2.98 -0.66
N GLU A 5 13.97 -4.14 -0.08
CA GLU A 5 14.94 -5.17 0.30
C GLU A 5 15.70 -5.70 -0.92
N TYR A 6 14.99 -5.90 -2.05
CA TYR A 6 15.62 -6.31 -3.29
C TYR A 6 16.55 -5.23 -3.85
N TYR A 7 16.11 -3.95 -3.86
CA TYR A 7 16.99 -2.84 -4.24
C TYR A 7 18.27 -2.80 -3.42
N ASN A 8 18.17 -2.98 -2.10
CA ASN A 8 19.33 -2.94 -1.21
C ASN A 8 20.29 -4.13 -1.43
N SER A 9 19.79 -5.27 -1.88
CA SER A 9 20.63 -6.46 -2.17
C SER A 9 21.38 -6.40 -3.49
N ILE A 10 21.06 -5.45 -4.38
CA ILE A 10 21.74 -5.34 -5.69
C ILE A 10 23.10 -4.68 -5.50
N ASP A 11 24.14 -5.44 -5.73
CA ASP A 11 25.55 -5.08 -5.73
C ASP A 11 26.23 -5.45 -7.07
N LEU A 12 27.56 -5.45 -7.09
CA LEU A 12 28.30 -5.79 -8.30
C LEU A 12 28.15 -7.26 -8.69
N ASP A 13 28.09 -8.16 -7.72
CA ASP A 13 27.95 -9.60 -7.97
C ASP A 13 26.56 -9.88 -8.57
N GLU A 14 25.53 -9.18 -8.09
CA GLU A 14 24.18 -9.26 -8.67
C GLU A 14 24.14 -8.71 -10.11
N ILE A 15 24.87 -7.64 -10.42
CA ILE A 15 25.01 -7.12 -11.79
C ILE A 15 25.68 -8.16 -12.71
N GLU A 16 26.71 -8.84 -12.23
CA GLU A 16 27.36 -9.95 -12.98
C GLU A 16 26.36 -11.07 -13.25
N ARG A 17 25.61 -11.47 -12.22
CA ARG A 17 24.61 -12.53 -12.34
C ARG A 17 23.51 -12.18 -13.32
N PHE A 18 23.04 -10.92 -13.37
CA PHE A 18 22.06 -10.48 -14.37
C PHE A 18 22.51 -10.74 -15.81
N ILE A 19 23.81 -10.51 -16.09
CA ILE A 19 24.35 -10.74 -17.43
C ILE A 19 24.55 -12.24 -17.72
N GLU A 20 25.08 -13.00 -16.74
CA GLU A 20 25.35 -14.42 -16.90
C GLU A 20 24.09 -15.25 -17.09
N GLU A 21 23.05 -14.95 -16.32
CA GLU A 21 21.76 -15.65 -16.38
C GLU A 21 20.81 -15.09 -17.46
N GLY A 22 21.15 -13.95 -18.07
CA GLY A 22 20.26 -13.28 -19.01
C GLY A 22 18.96 -12.83 -18.32
N GLN A 23 19.08 -12.16 -17.18
CA GLN A 23 17.94 -11.70 -16.39
C GLN A 23 16.93 -10.94 -17.24
N GLU A 24 15.68 -11.36 -17.23
CA GLU A 24 14.58 -10.71 -17.95
C GLU A 24 14.16 -9.44 -17.22
N GLU A 25 13.85 -8.39 -17.99
CA GLU A 25 13.06 -7.26 -17.49
C GLU A 25 11.67 -7.73 -17.07
N ASN A 26 11.10 -7.11 -16.08
CA ASN A 26 9.81 -7.51 -15.54
C ASN A 26 9.04 -6.30 -14.98
N LEU A 27 7.93 -6.54 -14.30
CA LEU A 27 7.08 -5.50 -13.73
C LEU A 27 7.81 -4.51 -12.81
N ASN A 28 8.94 -4.93 -12.22
CA ASN A 28 9.66 -4.15 -11.20
C ASN A 28 11.14 -3.96 -11.49
N LEU A 29 11.68 -4.47 -12.64
CA LEU A 29 13.09 -4.36 -13.01
C LEU A 29 13.24 -3.89 -14.45
N GLU A 30 14.09 -2.90 -14.66
CA GLU A 30 14.38 -2.29 -15.96
C GLU A 30 15.88 -2.07 -16.12
N PHE A 31 16.41 -2.31 -17.33
CA PHE A 31 17.81 -2.07 -17.69
C PHE A 31 17.90 -0.92 -18.70
N LYS A 32 18.80 0.02 -18.46
CA LYS A 32 19.02 1.15 -19.37
C LYS A 32 20.50 1.40 -19.65
N THR A 33 20.83 1.60 -20.91
CA THR A 33 22.09 2.23 -21.31
C THR A 33 21.94 3.74 -21.29
N VAL A 34 23.05 4.44 -21.09
CA VAL A 34 23.10 5.91 -21.14
C VAL A 34 24.17 6.38 -22.10
N ASN A 35 24.02 7.59 -22.62
CA ASN A 35 24.99 8.19 -23.52
C ASN A 35 26.00 9.08 -22.77
N PHE A 36 25.88 9.19 -21.46
CA PHE A 36 26.82 9.94 -20.64
C PHE A 36 28.21 9.24 -20.60
N PRO A 37 29.36 9.94 -20.58
CA PRO A 37 29.51 11.41 -20.58
C PRO A 37 29.52 12.06 -21.97
N ASN A 38 29.44 11.28 -23.01
CA ASN A 38 29.58 11.74 -24.41
C ASN A 38 28.28 12.36 -24.94
N TYR A 39 27.80 13.39 -24.25
CA TYR A 39 26.60 14.07 -24.64
C TYR A 39 26.79 15.04 -25.80
N ASN A 40 26.10 14.79 -26.92
CA ASN A 40 25.58 15.86 -27.74
C ASN A 40 24.16 16.28 -27.23
N LYS A 41 23.59 17.34 -27.79
CA LYS A 41 22.27 17.82 -27.38
C LYS A 41 21.18 16.72 -27.48
N GLN A 42 21.21 15.94 -28.56
CA GLN A 42 20.23 14.90 -28.84
C GLN A 42 20.33 13.73 -27.83
N ASN A 43 21.55 13.27 -27.54
CA ASN A 43 21.79 12.19 -26.58
C ASN A 43 21.37 12.58 -25.17
N LYS A 44 21.61 13.82 -24.76
CA LYS A 44 21.19 14.34 -23.47
C LYS A 44 19.67 14.39 -23.33
N GLU A 45 18.96 14.82 -24.35
CA GLU A 45 17.49 14.85 -24.33
C GLU A 45 16.91 13.43 -24.37
N PHE A 46 17.56 12.48 -25.05
CA PHE A 46 17.17 11.07 -25.06
C PHE A 46 17.25 10.44 -23.66
N ASP A 47 18.37 10.64 -22.94
CA ASP A 47 18.53 10.09 -21.59
C ASP A 47 17.54 10.74 -20.59
N LYS A 48 17.27 12.04 -20.71
CA LYS A 48 16.23 12.69 -19.92
C LYS A 48 14.83 12.14 -20.21
N LYS A 49 14.53 11.92 -21.50
CA LYS A 49 13.27 11.33 -21.92
C LYS A 49 13.09 9.95 -21.29
N ASN A 50 14.08 9.08 -21.40
CA ASN A 50 14.07 7.75 -20.82
C ASN A 50 13.87 7.80 -19.30
N PHE A 51 14.60 8.65 -18.59
CA PHE A 51 14.45 8.81 -17.15
C PHE A 51 13.02 9.23 -16.77
N SER A 52 12.48 10.24 -17.43
CA SER A 52 11.13 10.76 -17.20
C SER A 52 10.04 9.71 -17.44
N GLU A 53 10.18 8.93 -18.51
CA GLU A 53 9.25 7.87 -18.91
C GLU A 53 9.23 6.71 -17.89
N VAL A 54 10.42 6.22 -17.53
CA VAL A 54 10.55 5.08 -16.63
C VAL A 54 10.06 5.42 -15.21
N ILE A 55 10.43 6.60 -14.68
CA ILE A 55 9.94 6.97 -13.34
C ILE A 55 8.43 7.23 -13.33
N SER A 56 7.86 7.81 -14.40
CA SER A 56 6.40 7.94 -14.54
C SER A 56 5.75 6.57 -14.57
N GLY A 57 6.26 5.63 -15.37
CA GLY A 57 5.70 4.30 -15.52
C GLY A 57 5.74 3.48 -14.22
N PHE A 58 6.84 3.48 -13.50
CA PHE A 58 6.95 2.80 -12.21
C PHE A 58 6.13 3.50 -11.11
N GLY A 59 6.19 4.83 -11.00
CA GLY A 59 5.41 5.59 -10.01
C GLY A 59 3.91 5.44 -10.19
N ASN A 60 3.44 5.28 -11.43
CA ASN A 60 2.04 5.03 -11.77
C ASN A 60 1.61 3.56 -11.64
N SER A 61 2.56 2.67 -11.35
CA SER A 61 2.35 1.22 -11.19
C SER A 61 2.71 0.78 -9.76
N ASN A 62 3.44 -0.30 -9.62
CA ASN A 62 3.79 -0.88 -8.32
C ASN A 62 5.22 -0.50 -7.86
N GLY A 63 5.80 0.55 -8.43
CA GLY A 63 7.20 0.88 -8.22
C GLY A 63 8.13 -0.02 -9.04
N GLY A 64 9.44 0.25 -8.98
CA GLY A 64 10.43 -0.55 -9.70
C GLY A 64 11.86 -0.12 -9.42
N ILE A 65 12.78 -0.86 -10.02
CA ILE A 65 14.22 -0.65 -9.95
C ILE A 65 14.75 -0.48 -11.36
N ILE A 66 15.59 0.53 -11.57
CA ILE A 66 16.27 0.77 -12.83
C ILE A 66 17.76 0.54 -12.61
N ILE A 67 18.39 -0.26 -13.46
CA ILE A 67 19.83 -0.42 -13.49
C ILE A 67 20.38 0.30 -14.73
N TRP A 68 21.11 1.37 -14.49
CA TRP A 68 21.76 2.15 -15.51
C TRP A 68 23.16 1.59 -15.80
N GLY A 69 23.49 1.40 -17.07
CA GLY A 69 24.76 0.85 -17.52
C GLY A 69 24.69 -0.61 -17.97
N ILE A 70 23.49 -1.17 -18.12
CA ILE A 70 23.26 -2.47 -18.72
C ILE A 70 22.54 -2.29 -20.05
N LYS A 71 23.01 -3.00 -21.07
CA LYS A 71 22.33 -3.12 -22.36
C LYS A 71 21.39 -4.30 -22.32
N ALA A 72 20.10 -4.04 -22.47
CA ALA A 72 19.11 -5.07 -22.74
C ALA A 72 18.97 -5.35 -24.24
N LYS A 73 18.52 -6.55 -24.58
CA LYS A 73 18.18 -6.96 -25.93
C LYS A 73 17.08 -8.01 -25.89
N ASN A 74 16.20 -7.97 -26.88
CA ASN A 74 15.17 -8.98 -27.05
C ASN A 74 15.77 -10.38 -27.25
N ASN A 75 15.27 -11.33 -26.46
CA ASN A 75 15.55 -12.76 -26.63
C ASN A 75 14.63 -13.38 -27.70
N LEU A 76 14.74 -14.69 -27.91
CA LEU A 76 13.92 -15.43 -28.87
C LEU A 76 12.42 -15.45 -28.52
N LYS A 77 12.07 -15.07 -27.30
CA LYS A 77 10.66 -14.97 -26.81
C LYS A 77 10.11 -13.55 -26.85
N ASN A 78 10.82 -12.62 -27.49
CA ASN A 78 10.51 -11.18 -27.50
C ASN A 78 10.49 -10.53 -26.10
N GLN A 79 11.32 -10.98 -25.17
CA GLN A 79 11.49 -10.38 -23.86
C GLN A 79 12.84 -9.66 -23.81
N ASP A 80 12.88 -8.47 -23.20
CA ASP A 80 14.12 -7.75 -22.99
C ASP A 80 14.93 -8.40 -21.86
N VAL A 81 16.16 -8.81 -22.16
CA VAL A 81 17.08 -9.48 -21.22
C VAL A 81 18.38 -8.72 -21.10
N ALA A 82 18.99 -8.75 -19.93
CA ALA A 82 20.32 -8.20 -19.70
C ALA A 82 21.33 -8.92 -20.59
N GLN A 83 21.96 -8.21 -21.53
CA GLN A 83 22.86 -8.79 -22.52
C GLN A 83 24.33 -8.49 -22.24
N SER A 84 24.65 -7.25 -21.92
CA SER A 84 26.03 -6.84 -21.72
C SER A 84 26.18 -5.62 -20.84
N LYS A 85 27.28 -5.59 -20.12
CA LYS A 85 27.69 -4.43 -19.31
C LYS A 85 28.08 -3.26 -20.22
N LYS A 86 27.63 -2.07 -19.86
CA LYS A 86 27.98 -0.76 -20.42
C LYS A 86 28.22 0.22 -19.29
N PRO A 87 29.29 0.01 -18.47
CA PRO A 87 29.54 0.85 -17.30
C PRO A 87 29.61 2.32 -17.69
N ILE A 88 29.15 3.17 -16.80
CA ILE A 88 29.05 4.62 -16.99
C ILE A 88 30.38 5.23 -16.52
N GLU A 89 31.07 5.96 -17.39
CA GLU A 89 32.21 6.79 -17.02
C GLU A 89 31.74 8.07 -16.31
N GLN A 90 32.55 8.60 -15.40
CA GLN A 90 32.19 9.76 -14.56
C GLN A 90 30.84 9.56 -13.85
N ILE A 91 30.68 8.40 -13.25
CA ILE A 91 29.42 7.95 -12.63
C ILE A 91 28.90 8.93 -11.58
N THR A 92 29.79 9.59 -10.84
CA THR A 92 29.44 10.61 -9.85
C THR A 92 28.74 11.82 -10.50
N LYS A 93 29.18 12.24 -11.68
CA LYS A 93 28.49 13.32 -12.40
C LYS A 93 27.14 12.90 -12.95
N PHE A 94 27.02 11.64 -13.38
CA PHE A 94 25.73 11.12 -13.84
C PHE A 94 24.75 10.99 -12.68
N LEU A 95 25.17 10.48 -11.52
CA LEU A 95 24.38 10.45 -10.29
C LEU A 95 23.85 11.85 -9.93
N ASN A 96 24.73 12.85 -9.92
CA ASN A 96 24.34 14.25 -9.66
C ASN A 96 23.35 14.78 -10.71
N THR A 97 23.42 14.28 -11.95
CA THR A 97 22.47 14.63 -13.01
C THR A 97 21.09 14.05 -12.73
N LEU A 98 21.00 12.78 -12.31
CA LEU A 98 19.74 12.13 -11.91
C LEU A 98 19.09 12.87 -10.73
N ASN A 99 19.85 13.12 -9.66
CA ASN A 99 19.37 13.87 -8.48
C ASN A 99 18.80 15.24 -8.84
N ARG A 100 19.44 15.96 -9.77
CA ARG A 100 18.95 17.26 -10.23
C ARG A 100 17.69 17.16 -11.09
N LEU A 101 17.53 16.08 -11.85
CA LEU A 101 16.37 15.86 -12.71
C LEU A 101 15.16 15.34 -11.96
N GLU A 102 15.34 14.71 -10.79
CA GLU A 102 14.29 14.08 -10.00
C GLU A 102 13.06 14.97 -9.82
N GLY A 103 13.25 16.19 -9.33
CA GLY A 103 12.15 17.14 -9.09
C GLY A 103 11.48 17.71 -10.36
N GLN A 104 12.06 17.45 -11.55
CA GLN A 104 11.59 18.04 -12.82
C GLN A 104 11.06 16.97 -13.80
N ALA A 105 11.42 15.72 -13.60
CA ALA A 105 11.17 14.66 -14.58
C ALA A 105 9.71 14.20 -14.61
N ALA A 106 8.96 14.39 -13.53
CA ALA A 106 7.54 14.04 -13.45
C ALA A 106 6.70 15.12 -12.78
N THR A 107 5.41 15.20 -13.10
CA THR A 107 4.42 16.08 -12.46
C THR A 107 3.17 15.29 -12.05
N PRO A 108 2.80 15.28 -10.74
CA PRO A 108 3.59 15.79 -9.61
C PRO A 108 4.92 15.05 -9.49
N ALA A 109 5.91 15.63 -8.81
CA ALA A 109 7.18 14.95 -8.55
C ALA A 109 6.96 13.69 -7.72
N ILE A 110 7.74 12.65 -7.97
CA ILE A 110 7.69 11.39 -7.21
C ILE A 110 8.60 11.54 -6.00
N SER A 111 8.05 11.33 -4.80
CA SER A 111 8.82 11.37 -3.56
C SER A 111 9.41 10.01 -3.24
N GLY A 112 10.61 9.97 -2.65
CA GLY A 112 11.25 8.74 -2.19
C GLY A 112 12.01 7.98 -3.29
N LEU A 113 12.39 8.66 -4.39
CA LEU A 113 13.39 8.15 -5.32
C LEU A 113 14.73 8.01 -4.60
N ILE A 114 15.45 6.92 -4.86
CA ILE A 114 16.80 6.68 -4.31
C ILE A 114 17.71 6.32 -5.46
N HIS A 115 18.85 6.99 -5.56
CA HIS A 115 19.87 6.73 -6.57
C HIS A 115 21.18 6.36 -5.88
N GLU A 116 21.76 5.22 -6.20
CA GLU A 116 23.02 4.76 -5.63
C GLU A 116 23.97 4.25 -6.74
N LYS A 117 25.24 4.54 -6.58
CA LYS A 117 26.28 4.04 -7.48
C LYS A 117 26.81 2.67 -7.04
N ILE A 118 27.12 1.81 -8.00
CA ILE A 118 27.82 0.55 -7.84
C ILE A 118 29.12 0.68 -8.66
N GLU A 119 30.22 1.02 -7.99
CA GLU A 119 31.51 1.27 -8.66
C GLU A 119 32.21 -0.04 -9.02
N THR A 120 32.76 -0.10 -10.22
CA THR A 120 33.65 -1.18 -10.67
C THR A 120 35.11 -0.79 -10.54
N THR A 121 35.44 0.45 -10.86
CA THR A 121 36.75 1.10 -10.73
C THR A 121 36.51 2.56 -10.38
N ASP A 122 37.58 3.35 -10.22
CA ASP A 122 37.47 4.77 -9.84
C ASP A 122 36.59 5.55 -10.84
N ASP A 123 35.47 6.07 -10.31
CA ASP A 123 34.44 6.86 -11.00
C ASP A 123 33.83 6.16 -12.27
N ILE A 124 33.87 4.82 -12.35
CA ILE A 124 33.24 4.00 -13.40
C ILE A 124 32.39 2.92 -12.77
N GLY A 125 31.17 2.70 -13.30
CA GLY A 125 30.30 1.64 -12.80
C GLY A 125 28.84 1.75 -13.27
N PHE A 126 27.94 1.36 -12.40
CA PHE A 126 26.49 1.31 -12.63
C PHE A 126 25.76 2.21 -11.63
N ILE A 127 24.55 2.64 -11.95
CA ILE A 127 23.66 3.27 -10.98
C ILE A 127 22.41 2.42 -10.85
N LYS A 128 22.00 2.14 -9.62
CA LYS A 128 20.68 1.61 -9.32
C LYS A 128 19.78 2.74 -8.86
N THR A 129 18.54 2.75 -9.37
CA THR A 129 17.51 3.72 -8.99
C THR A 129 16.30 2.98 -8.48
N TYR A 130 15.87 3.28 -7.26
CA TYR A 130 14.61 2.82 -6.69
C TYR A 130 13.51 3.84 -6.96
N VAL A 131 12.39 3.39 -7.49
CA VAL A 131 11.19 4.19 -7.72
C VAL A 131 10.08 3.57 -6.89
N PRO A 132 9.58 4.23 -5.83
CA PRO A 132 8.47 3.70 -5.04
C PRO A 132 7.16 3.71 -5.83
N ALA A 133 6.24 2.82 -5.48
CA ALA A 133 4.84 2.96 -5.87
C ALA A 133 4.29 4.26 -5.26
N SER A 134 3.67 5.10 -6.06
CA SER A 134 3.21 6.40 -5.57
C SER A 134 1.72 6.40 -5.25
N GLU A 135 1.40 6.85 -4.05
CA GLU A 135 0.02 7.18 -3.68
C GLU A 135 -0.47 8.48 -4.35
N ASN A 136 0.45 9.26 -4.93
CA ASN A 136 0.18 10.51 -5.61
C ASN A 136 0.06 10.39 -7.14
N ALA A 137 -0.05 9.17 -7.67
CA ALA A 137 -0.35 8.94 -9.08
C ALA A 137 -1.67 9.65 -9.50
N PRO A 138 -1.81 10.06 -10.78
CA PRO A 138 -0.89 9.83 -11.86
C PRO A 138 0.24 10.86 -11.95
N HIS A 139 1.44 10.40 -12.34
CA HIS A 139 2.62 11.21 -12.61
C HIS A 139 2.84 11.35 -14.11
N MET A 140 2.79 12.56 -14.63
CA MET A 140 3.04 12.87 -16.04
C MET A 140 4.55 12.99 -16.28
N ALA A 141 5.07 12.30 -17.30
CA ALA A 141 6.47 12.38 -17.72
C ALA A 141 6.74 13.70 -18.46
N ASN A 142 7.52 14.60 -17.85
CA ASN A 142 7.71 15.97 -18.37
C ASN A 142 8.63 16.02 -19.60
N PHE A 143 9.59 15.12 -19.71
CA PHE A 143 10.57 15.10 -20.82
C PHE A 143 10.20 14.12 -21.93
N SER A 144 9.09 13.38 -21.79
CA SER A 144 8.56 12.44 -22.77
C SER A 144 7.18 12.88 -23.30
N GLY A 145 7.13 14.03 -23.93
CA GLY A 145 5.92 14.54 -24.58
C GLY A 145 4.76 14.91 -23.63
N LYS A 146 5.00 14.99 -22.32
CA LYS A 146 3.99 15.22 -21.27
C LYS A 146 2.90 14.14 -21.27
N HIS A 147 3.29 12.91 -21.40
CA HIS A 147 2.41 11.74 -21.35
C HIS A 147 2.49 11.05 -19.99
N TYR A 148 1.45 10.28 -19.68
CA TYR A 148 1.42 9.38 -18.52
C TYR A 148 1.81 7.97 -19.01
N TYR A 149 2.68 7.30 -18.25
CA TYR A 149 3.12 5.95 -18.56
C TYR A 149 2.75 4.99 -17.44
N LYS A 150 2.53 3.73 -17.81
CA LYS A 150 2.38 2.59 -16.90
C LYS A 150 3.31 1.47 -17.32
N ARG A 151 3.73 0.64 -16.37
CA ARG A 151 4.43 -0.61 -16.61
C ARG A 151 3.44 -1.74 -16.90
N SER A 152 3.69 -2.52 -17.93
CA SER A 152 2.98 -3.75 -18.25
C SER A 152 3.98 -4.78 -18.77
N GLY A 153 4.18 -5.87 -18.00
CA GLY A 153 5.23 -6.84 -18.29
C GLY A 153 6.62 -6.21 -18.24
N ASP A 154 7.33 -6.25 -19.35
CA ASP A 154 8.67 -5.69 -19.56
C ASP A 154 8.66 -4.32 -20.29
N SER A 155 7.49 -3.74 -20.54
CA SER A 155 7.37 -2.53 -21.36
C SER A 155 6.65 -1.40 -20.62
N PHE A 156 7.01 -0.15 -20.99
CA PHE A 156 6.26 1.04 -20.62
C PHE A 156 5.34 1.43 -21.77
N TYR A 157 4.06 1.59 -21.48
CA TYR A 157 3.10 2.07 -22.44
C TYR A 157 2.50 3.40 -22.03
N GLN A 158 2.16 4.21 -23.01
CA GLN A 158 1.45 5.46 -22.81
C GLN A 158 0.01 5.15 -22.38
N CYS A 159 -0.42 5.75 -21.26
CA CYS A 159 -1.75 5.54 -20.72
C CYS A 159 -2.83 6.13 -21.63
N GLU A 160 -3.89 5.38 -21.82
CA GLU A 160 -5.10 5.84 -22.47
C GLU A 160 -5.98 6.64 -21.50
N HIS A 161 -7.01 7.30 -22.01
CA HIS A 161 -7.89 8.17 -21.22
C HIS A 161 -8.49 7.45 -20.00
N TYR A 162 -8.92 6.22 -20.14
CA TYR A 162 -9.52 5.44 -19.04
C TYR A 162 -8.47 5.06 -17.96
N ASP A 163 -7.22 4.80 -18.33
CA ASP A 163 -6.14 4.56 -17.39
C ASP A 163 -5.89 5.75 -16.49
N ILE A 164 -5.84 6.94 -17.12
CA ILE A 164 -5.62 8.20 -16.41
C ILE A 164 -6.80 8.50 -15.49
N ALA A 165 -8.03 8.32 -15.96
CA ALA A 165 -9.25 8.49 -15.16
C ALA A 165 -9.27 7.55 -13.95
N ASP A 166 -8.91 6.27 -14.14
CA ASP A 166 -8.80 5.28 -13.05
C ASP A 166 -7.75 5.69 -12.00
N MET A 167 -6.58 6.15 -12.43
CA MET A 167 -5.55 6.62 -11.49
C MET A 167 -5.99 7.84 -10.68
N PHE A 168 -6.71 8.78 -11.28
CA PHE A 168 -7.27 9.92 -10.54
C PHE A 168 -8.38 9.53 -9.56
N THR A 169 -9.14 8.48 -9.88
CA THR A 169 -10.21 7.97 -8.99
C THR A 169 -9.66 7.14 -7.84
N ARG A 170 -8.55 6.40 -8.03
CA ARG A 170 -7.87 5.67 -6.95
C ARG A 170 -7.46 6.57 -5.79
N LYS A 171 -7.06 7.81 -6.07
CA LYS A 171 -6.73 8.83 -5.05
C LYS A 171 -7.90 9.21 -4.15
N LYS A 172 -9.13 8.94 -4.59
CA LYS A 172 -10.36 9.34 -3.90
C LYS A 172 -11.06 8.19 -3.18
N SER A 173 -10.47 7.01 -3.14
CA SER A 173 -11.08 5.90 -2.42
C SER A 173 -10.76 5.97 -0.92
N PRO A 174 -11.75 5.78 -0.06
CA PRO A 174 -11.51 5.62 1.36
C PRO A 174 -10.79 4.29 1.63
N ARG A 175 -10.10 4.19 2.75
CA ARG A 175 -9.46 2.95 3.22
C ARG A 175 -9.96 2.64 4.62
N LEU A 176 -11.08 1.92 4.69
CA LEU A 176 -11.63 1.50 5.97
C LEU A 176 -10.96 0.22 6.47
N ARG A 177 -10.72 0.19 7.77
CA ARG A 177 -10.36 -1.04 8.49
C ARG A 177 -11.13 -1.14 9.79
N ILE A 178 -11.33 -2.38 10.25
CA ILE A 178 -11.89 -2.65 11.57
C ILE A 178 -10.86 -2.32 12.64
N HIS A 179 -11.32 -1.77 13.74
CA HIS A 179 -10.52 -1.52 14.93
C HIS A 179 -11.29 -2.05 16.15
N ILE A 180 -10.62 -2.92 16.92
CA ILE A 180 -11.20 -3.51 18.12
C ILE A 180 -10.55 -2.86 19.33
N ARG A 181 -11.38 -2.31 20.22
CA ARG A 181 -10.90 -1.59 21.39
C ARG A 181 -11.52 -2.19 22.66
N LYS A 182 -10.67 -2.51 23.63
CA LYS A 182 -11.12 -2.96 24.94
C LYS A 182 -11.87 -1.85 25.66
N LEU A 183 -12.95 -2.24 26.33
CA LEU A 183 -13.76 -1.36 27.19
C LEU A 183 -13.57 -1.71 28.67
N PRO A 184 -13.99 -0.83 29.61
CA PRO A 184 -13.96 -1.11 31.04
C PRO A 184 -14.71 -2.38 31.37
N ARG A 185 -14.22 -3.13 32.37
CA ARG A 185 -14.85 -4.33 32.88
C ARG A 185 -16.02 -3.99 33.83
N GLY A 186 -17.04 -4.82 33.78
CA GLY A 186 -18.09 -4.84 34.79
C GLY A 186 -17.99 -6.10 35.65
N SER A 187 -18.76 -6.16 36.74
CA SER A 187 -18.97 -7.41 37.49
C SER A 187 -20.38 -7.50 38.01
N SER A 188 -20.88 -8.73 38.15
CA SER A 188 -22.20 -9.04 38.72
C SER A 188 -22.10 -10.28 39.57
N HIS A 189 -23.07 -10.43 40.51
CA HIS A 189 -23.21 -11.63 41.33
C HIS A 189 -24.54 -12.32 41.00
N VAL A 190 -24.48 -13.57 40.61
CA VAL A 190 -25.65 -14.38 40.28
C VAL A 190 -25.49 -15.75 40.95
N SER A 191 -26.47 -16.16 41.73
CA SER A 191 -26.49 -17.48 42.42
C SER A 191 -25.19 -17.78 43.18
N GLY A 192 -24.66 -16.79 43.93
CA GLY A 192 -23.44 -16.96 44.73
C GLY A 192 -22.11 -16.97 43.95
N LYS A 193 -22.15 -16.88 42.64
CA LYS A 193 -20.96 -16.76 41.79
C LYS A 193 -20.76 -15.34 41.33
N ARG A 194 -19.50 -14.90 41.29
CA ARG A 194 -19.12 -13.61 40.71
C ARG A 194 -18.78 -13.79 39.23
N PHE A 195 -19.40 -12.99 38.39
CA PHE A 195 -19.13 -12.93 36.96
C PHE A 195 -18.38 -11.63 36.62
N ILE A 196 -17.38 -11.74 35.78
CA ILE A 196 -16.68 -10.61 35.22
C ILE A 196 -17.20 -10.40 33.79
N LYS A 197 -17.71 -9.21 33.52
CA LYS A 197 -18.15 -8.79 32.18
C LYS A 197 -16.99 -8.15 31.47
N TYR A 198 -16.46 -8.80 30.43
CA TYR A 198 -15.46 -8.25 29.54
C TYR A 198 -16.14 -7.63 28.33
N CYS A 199 -15.82 -6.36 28.04
CA CYS A 199 -16.45 -5.61 26.96
C CYS A 199 -15.41 -5.15 25.95
N PHE A 200 -15.81 -5.07 24.68
CA PHE A 200 -15.01 -4.48 23.62
C PHE A 200 -15.90 -3.72 22.62
N ALA A 201 -15.35 -2.65 22.05
CA ALA A 201 -15.96 -1.90 20.97
C ALA A 201 -15.43 -2.38 19.63
N VAL A 202 -16.32 -2.46 18.66
CA VAL A 202 -16.00 -2.62 17.26
C VAL A 202 -16.16 -1.27 16.58
N ALA A 203 -15.13 -0.78 15.95
CA ALA A 203 -15.06 0.52 15.30
C ALA A 203 -14.60 0.40 13.86
N LEU A 204 -14.92 1.38 13.02
CA LEU A 204 -14.36 1.58 11.70
C LEU A 204 -13.42 2.79 11.70
N HIS A 205 -12.18 2.59 11.28
CA HIS A 205 -11.18 3.62 11.11
C HIS A 205 -10.93 3.86 9.62
N ASN A 206 -10.91 5.12 9.19
CA ASN A 206 -10.58 5.48 7.81
C ASN A 206 -9.11 5.92 7.73
N ASP A 207 -8.24 5.03 7.28
CA ASP A 207 -6.81 5.31 7.05
C ASP A 207 -6.54 6.04 5.73
N GLY A 208 -7.57 6.11 4.86
CA GLY A 208 -7.47 6.76 3.55
C GLY A 208 -7.39 8.28 3.63
N GLU A 209 -7.30 8.89 2.46
CA GLU A 209 -7.27 10.35 2.27
C GLU A 209 -8.63 10.92 1.81
N SER A 210 -9.63 10.05 1.61
CA SER A 210 -10.97 10.43 1.18
C SER A 210 -12.01 10.07 2.22
N ILE A 211 -13.11 10.83 2.23
CA ILE A 211 -14.27 10.56 3.07
C ILE A 211 -14.90 9.22 2.64
N ALA A 212 -15.09 8.32 3.60
CA ALA A 212 -15.87 7.10 3.38
C ALA A 212 -17.36 7.44 3.45
N LYS A 213 -18.04 7.42 2.30
CA LYS A 213 -19.47 7.60 2.16
C LYS A 213 -20.15 6.25 2.07
N PHE A 214 -21.38 6.16 2.55
CA PHE A 214 -22.18 4.94 2.59
C PHE A 214 -21.40 3.74 3.17
N PRO A 215 -20.74 3.90 4.34
CA PRO A 215 -19.99 2.80 4.93
C PRO A 215 -20.94 1.67 5.33
N PHE A 216 -20.51 0.45 5.10
CA PHE A 216 -21.18 -0.77 5.50
C PHE A 216 -20.23 -1.65 6.32
N LEU A 217 -20.76 -2.23 7.40
CA LEU A 217 -20.09 -3.25 8.20
C LEU A 217 -21.04 -4.41 8.47
N GLY A 218 -20.71 -5.59 7.96
CA GLY A 218 -21.33 -6.86 8.34
C GLY A 218 -20.45 -7.60 9.33
N LEU A 219 -21.01 -8.18 10.38
CA LEU A 219 -20.31 -8.92 11.43
C LEU A 219 -21.02 -10.22 11.77
N ASN A 220 -20.24 -11.31 11.92
CA ASN A 220 -20.56 -12.48 12.73
C ASN A 220 -19.58 -12.51 13.89
N VAL A 221 -20.07 -12.61 15.12
CA VAL A 221 -19.24 -12.61 16.33
C VAL A 221 -19.56 -13.87 17.12
N GLU A 222 -18.67 -14.83 17.12
CA GLU A 222 -18.79 -16.07 17.88
C GLU A 222 -18.06 -15.93 19.23
N GLY A 223 -18.68 -16.41 20.31
CA GLY A 223 -18.12 -16.32 21.66
C GLY A 223 -18.45 -15.06 22.45
N ALA A 224 -19.10 -14.06 21.85
CA ALA A 224 -19.55 -12.85 22.54
C ALA A 224 -20.97 -12.42 22.13
N ASN A 225 -21.61 -11.61 22.97
CA ASN A 225 -22.95 -11.08 22.73
C ASN A 225 -22.89 -9.57 22.43
N ALA A 226 -23.71 -9.11 21.51
CA ALA A 226 -23.88 -7.68 21.29
C ALA A 226 -24.57 -6.99 22.46
N GLU A 227 -24.18 -5.77 22.83
CA GLU A 227 -24.89 -4.97 23.83
C GLU A 227 -26.28 -4.65 23.33
N ARG A 228 -27.28 -4.91 24.20
CA ARG A 228 -28.70 -4.78 23.85
C ARG A 228 -29.09 -3.36 23.44
N TYR A 229 -28.48 -2.38 24.08
CA TYR A 229 -28.86 -0.97 23.97
C TYR A 229 -27.78 -0.12 23.26
N GLY A 230 -26.94 -0.74 22.47
CA GLY A 230 -25.93 -0.04 21.69
C GLY A 230 -24.77 0.55 22.51
N ILE A 231 -24.15 1.59 21.97
CA ILE A 231 -22.91 2.17 22.50
C ILE A 231 -23.13 2.93 23.80
N ASP A 232 -24.26 3.65 23.92
CA ASP A 232 -24.56 4.59 24.99
C ASP A 232 -25.73 4.15 25.92
N GLY A 233 -26.23 2.94 25.73
CA GLY A 233 -27.37 2.42 26.49
C GLY A 233 -28.74 2.91 25.99
N ASN A 234 -28.80 3.73 24.92
CA ASN A 234 -30.02 4.29 24.34
C ASN A 234 -30.34 3.74 22.94
N ASN A 235 -29.84 2.54 22.63
CA ASN A 235 -29.98 1.91 21.32
C ASN A 235 -29.29 2.71 20.19
N ASN A 236 -28.25 3.46 20.55
CA ASN A 236 -27.44 4.19 19.58
C ASN A 236 -26.29 3.33 19.08
N HIS A 237 -26.06 3.36 17.77
CA HIS A 237 -24.95 2.69 17.08
C HIS A 237 -24.27 3.73 16.20
N GLY A 238 -22.98 3.56 15.94
CA GLY A 238 -22.23 4.51 15.08
C GLY A 238 -22.79 4.62 13.67
N LEU A 239 -23.27 3.50 13.13
CA LEU A 239 -24.05 3.41 11.89
C LEU A 239 -25.46 2.89 12.20
N ILE A 240 -26.33 2.94 11.21
CA ILE A 240 -27.71 2.44 11.35
C ILE A 240 -27.70 0.92 11.38
N LYS A 241 -28.13 0.33 12.48
CA LYS A 241 -28.26 -1.13 12.61
C LYS A 241 -29.41 -1.64 11.75
N GLN A 242 -29.11 -2.64 10.94
CA GLN A 242 -30.07 -3.28 10.04
C GLN A 242 -30.49 -4.66 10.55
N ILE A 243 -31.53 -5.20 9.93
CA ILE A 243 -32.02 -6.55 10.19
C ILE A 243 -30.93 -7.56 9.81
N LYS A 244 -30.85 -8.67 10.55
CA LYS A 244 -30.02 -9.83 10.27
C LYS A 244 -30.19 -10.31 8.82
N THR A 245 -29.10 -10.55 8.15
CA THR A 245 -29.06 -11.15 6.79
C THR A 245 -28.60 -12.60 6.85
N PRO A 246 -28.80 -13.41 5.81
CA PRO A 246 -28.25 -14.77 5.77
C PRO A 246 -26.72 -14.83 5.89
N MET A 247 -26.03 -13.75 5.53
CA MET A 247 -24.57 -13.69 5.53
C MET A 247 -24.00 -13.18 6.85
N PHE A 248 -24.63 -12.17 7.47
CA PHE A 248 -24.14 -11.55 8.70
C PHE A 248 -25.26 -11.39 9.73
N GLU A 249 -24.94 -11.69 10.98
CA GLU A 249 -25.86 -11.53 12.11
C GLU A 249 -26.08 -10.06 12.47
N HIS A 250 -25.01 -9.26 12.41
CA HIS A 250 -25.03 -7.84 12.71
C HIS A 250 -24.66 -7.06 11.45
N ASN A 251 -25.54 -6.17 11.02
CA ASN A 251 -25.35 -5.34 9.83
C ASN A 251 -25.52 -3.87 10.19
N TYR A 252 -24.57 -3.03 9.75
CA TYR A 252 -24.56 -1.60 10.00
C TYR A 252 -24.34 -0.84 8.71
N ILE A 253 -25.20 0.12 8.41
CA ILE A 253 -25.16 0.89 7.17
C ILE A 253 -25.11 2.39 7.50
N GLY A 254 -24.18 3.12 6.86
CA GLY A 254 -24.17 4.56 6.85
C GLY A 254 -24.92 5.13 5.65
N GLY A 255 -25.67 6.22 5.87
CA GLY A 255 -26.26 7.02 4.79
C GLY A 255 -25.32 8.14 4.34
N SER A 256 -25.87 9.10 3.59
CA SER A 256 -25.15 10.31 3.18
C SER A 256 -24.72 11.22 4.35
N ASP A 257 -25.39 11.08 5.47
CA ASP A 257 -25.16 11.81 6.74
C ASP A 257 -24.22 11.10 7.72
N LYS A 258 -23.96 9.80 7.49
CA LYS A 258 -23.10 8.96 8.32
C LYS A 258 -21.82 8.62 7.56
N VAL A 259 -20.90 9.56 7.52
CA VAL A 259 -19.62 9.44 6.80
C VAL A 259 -18.47 9.30 7.79
N ILE A 260 -17.36 8.67 7.35
CA ILE A 260 -16.14 8.57 8.15
C ILE A 260 -15.06 9.41 7.46
N TYR A 261 -14.67 10.50 8.13
CA TYR A 261 -13.63 11.39 7.61
C TYR A 261 -12.25 10.70 7.60
N PRO A 262 -11.33 11.17 6.73
CA PRO A 262 -9.94 10.72 6.74
C PRO A 262 -9.31 10.81 8.13
N LYS A 263 -8.55 9.78 8.50
CA LYS A 263 -7.81 9.68 9.77
C LYS A 263 -8.71 9.75 11.02
N THR A 264 -10.01 9.48 10.86
CA THR A 264 -10.94 9.40 11.99
C THR A 264 -11.51 8.00 12.16
N MET A 265 -12.06 7.76 13.33
CA MET A 265 -12.68 6.50 13.72
C MET A 265 -14.05 6.75 14.30
N ILE A 266 -14.98 5.84 14.05
CA ILE A 266 -16.28 5.79 14.71
C ILE A 266 -16.50 4.42 15.35
N ASP A 267 -16.97 4.40 16.60
CA ASP A 267 -17.45 3.17 17.24
C ASP A 267 -18.78 2.75 16.59
N ILE A 268 -18.91 1.47 16.25
CA ILE A 268 -20.09 0.95 15.54
C ILE A 268 -21.02 0.26 16.51
N ASP A 269 -20.50 -0.67 17.32
CA ASP A 269 -21.27 -1.37 18.34
C ASP A 269 -20.34 -1.91 19.44
N HIS A 270 -20.94 -2.29 20.57
CA HIS A 270 -20.26 -2.90 21.71
C HIS A 270 -20.67 -4.36 21.87
N PHE A 271 -19.70 -5.17 22.25
CA PHE A 271 -19.88 -6.60 22.52
C PHE A 271 -19.35 -6.94 23.90
N PHE A 272 -19.87 -8.01 24.49
CA PHE A 272 -19.45 -8.47 25.81
C PHE A 272 -19.51 -9.99 25.94
N ILE A 273 -18.72 -10.50 26.89
CA ILE A 273 -18.78 -11.86 27.39
C ILE A 273 -18.75 -11.85 28.92
N ASN A 274 -19.57 -12.69 29.54
CA ASN A 274 -19.59 -12.89 30.99
C ASN A 274 -18.88 -14.18 31.36
N ILE A 275 -17.82 -14.10 32.16
CA ILE A 275 -16.98 -15.22 32.56
C ILE A 275 -16.99 -15.31 34.08
N ILE A 276 -17.06 -16.52 34.65
CA ILE A 276 -16.92 -16.72 36.09
C ILE A 276 -15.53 -16.26 36.52
N GLU A 277 -15.45 -15.53 37.62
CA GLU A 277 -14.16 -15.04 38.13
C GLU A 277 -13.19 -16.19 38.34
N GLY A 278 -11.99 -16.09 37.74
CA GLY A 278 -10.94 -17.09 37.77
C GLY A 278 -10.90 -18.02 36.54
N GLU A 279 -11.93 -18.02 35.71
CA GLU A 279 -11.90 -18.76 34.43
C GLU A 279 -11.25 -17.92 33.31
N ASN A 280 -10.70 -18.62 32.32
CA ASN A 280 -10.13 -17.98 31.13
C ASN A 280 -11.24 -17.46 30.21
N VAL A 281 -11.00 -16.32 29.56
CA VAL A 281 -11.86 -15.84 28.48
C VAL A 281 -11.60 -16.73 27.26
N PRO A 282 -12.61 -17.37 26.66
CA PRO A 282 -12.45 -18.10 25.41
C PRO A 282 -12.07 -17.17 24.27
N ASP A 283 -11.52 -17.72 23.22
CA ASP A 283 -11.26 -16.98 21.99
C ASP A 283 -12.58 -16.52 21.38
N ILE A 284 -12.58 -15.30 20.83
CA ILE A 284 -13.73 -14.70 20.16
C ILE A 284 -13.39 -14.56 18.69
N GLU A 285 -14.16 -15.21 17.83
CA GLU A 285 -14.00 -15.15 16.38
C GLU A 285 -14.91 -14.06 15.80
N ILE A 286 -14.33 -13.18 14.98
CA ILE A 286 -15.05 -12.06 14.34
C ILE A 286 -14.82 -12.15 12.83
N GLN A 287 -15.83 -12.61 12.11
CA GLN A 287 -15.86 -12.53 10.64
C GLN A 287 -16.54 -11.22 10.23
N TYR A 288 -15.94 -10.52 9.27
CA TYR A 288 -16.46 -9.23 8.87
C TYR A 288 -16.35 -8.93 7.38
N LEU A 289 -17.27 -8.09 6.90
CA LEU A 289 -17.24 -7.46 5.59
C LEU A 289 -17.33 -5.95 5.76
N ILE A 290 -16.37 -5.23 5.17
CA ILE A 290 -16.38 -3.77 5.12
C ILE A 290 -16.53 -3.32 3.67
N SER A 291 -17.38 -2.31 3.45
CA SER A 291 -17.59 -1.67 2.16
C SER A 291 -17.85 -0.17 2.35
N ALA A 292 -17.54 0.63 1.33
CA ALA A 292 -17.92 2.03 1.21
C ALA A 292 -17.95 2.43 -0.29
N GLU A 293 -18.49 3.60 -0.60
CA GLU A 293 -18.46 4.15 -1.96
C GLU A 293 -17.02 4.24 -2.48
N ASN A 294 -16.78 3.75 -3.70
CA ASN A 294 -15.48 3.72 -4.37
C ASN A 294 -14.38 2.93 -3.63
N MET A 295 -14.75 2.01 -2.75
CA MET A 295 -13.84 1.14 -2.03
C MET A 295 -14.06 -0.33 -2.45
N ARG A 296 -12.95 -1.09 -2.61
CA ARG A 296 -13.06 -2.54 -2.79
C ARG A 296 -13.52 -3.17 -1.48
N ASN A 297 -14.49 -4.08 -1.54
CA ASN A 297 -14.96 -4.84 -0.38
C ASN A 297 -13.81 -5.60 0.28
N ILE A 298 -13.76 -5.55 1.62
CA ILE A 298 -12.80 -6.27 2.44
C ILE A 298 -13.57 -7.27 3.28
N GLN A 299 -13.33 -8.56 3.05
CA GLN A 299 -13.86 -9.65 3.88
C GLN A 299 -12.69 -10.37 4.54
N LYS A 300 -12.72 -10.46 5.87
CA LYS A 300 -11.66 -11.07 6.69
C LYS A 300 -12.22 -11.62 7.99
N GLU A 301 -11.34 -12.28 8.73
CA GLU A 301 -11.57 -12.82 10.06
C GLU A 301 -10.50 -12.33 11.02
N ILE A 302 -10.88 -12.14 12.29
CA ILE A 302 -9.99 -11.78 13.41
C ILE A 302 -10.34 -12.70 14.57
N ILE A 303 -9.32 -13.20 15.26
CA ILE A 303 -9.48 -13.96 16.51
C ILE A 303 -8.96 -13.07 17.65
N LEU A 304 -9.81 -12.82 18.64
CA LEU A 304 -9.43 -12.16 19.88
C LEU A 304 -9.09 -13.23 20.92
N GLU A 305 -7.80 -13.47 21.10
CA GLU A 305 -7.30 -14.41 22.09
C GLU A 305 -7.48 -13.88 23.52
N ASN A 306 -7.45 -14.79 24.50
CA ASN A 306 -7.56 -14.46 25.93
C ASN A 306 -6.62 -13.31 26.36
N ASP A 307 -5.42 -13.23 25.77
CA ASP A 307 -4.44 -12.18 26.08
C ASP A 307 -4.93 -10.77 25.74
N PHE A 308 -5.82 -10.63 24.74
CA PHE A 308 -6.47 -9.36 24.45
C PHE A 308 -7.17 -8.79 25.70
N PHE A 309 -7.72 -9.64 26.59
CA PHE A 309 -8.47 -9.22 27.77
C PHE A 309 -7.60 -9.11 29.04
N LYS A 310 -6.40 -9.68 29.07
CA LYS A 310 -5.53 -9.74 30.28
C LYS A 310 -4.84 -8.41 30.62
N TYR A 311 -4.43 -7.62 29.63
CA TYR A 311 -3.69 -6.38 29.89
C TYR A 311 -4.60 -5.24 30.33
N GLN A 312 -4.35 -4.69 31.53
CA GLN A 312 -4.97 -3.45 31.97
C GLN A 312 -4.36 -2.27 31.20
N TYR A 313 -5.21 -1.29 30.85
CA TYR A 313 -4.74 0.02 30.39
C TYR A 313 -3.75 0.58 31.41
N GLN A 314 -2.49 0.79 31.04
CA GLN A 314 -1.68 1.79 31.69
C GLN A 314 -2.26 3.15 31.31
N LYS A 315 -2.76 3.90 32.31
CA LYS A 315 -3.12 5.31 32.12
C LYS A 315 -1.85 6.04 31.70
N SER A 316 -1.77 6.52 30.45
CA SER A 316 -0.83 7.55 30.02
C SER A 316 -1.29 8.90 30.52
#